data_4ea782e792803aad563b0f232cd67d74
#
_entry.id   4ea782e792803aad563b0f232cd67d74
#
_cell.length_a   1.000
_cell.length_b   1.000
_cell.length_c   1.000
_cell.angle_alpha   90.00
_cell.angle_beta   90.00
_cell.angle_gamma   90.00
#
_symmetry.space_group_name_H-M   'P 1'
#
loop_
_entity.id
_entity.type
_entity.pdbx_description
1 polymer ?
#
loop_
_entity_poly.entity_id
_entity_poly.type
_entity_poly.pdbx_seq_one_letter_code
_entity_poly.pdbx_strand_id
1 'polypeptide(L)'
;MELCNLGERPPLSEIPQKMHAFTVRQDRFGEPEDAWQREIIDTPEIGPLDVLIYVMATGINYNNVWAALGKPVDVIADRQKKGE
;
A
#
# COMPACT_ATOMS: atom_id res chain seq x y z
N MET A 1 2.21 -17.45 9.88
CA MET A 1 2.43 -17.48 8.40
C MET A 1 3.18 -16.22 8.01
N GLU A 2 4.16 -16.33 7.14
CA GLU A 2 5.00 -15.19 6.81
C GLU A 2 4.44 -14.38 5.63
N LEU A 3 4.09 -15.06 4.54
CA LEU A 3 3.62 -14.41 3.32
C LEU A 3 2.72 -15.37 2.54
N CYS A 4 1.56 -14.86 2.06
CA CYS A 4 0.76 -15.61 1.10
C CYS A 4 1.28 -15.37 -0.32
N ASN A 5 1.10 -16.36 -1.20
CA ASN A 5 1.37 -16.17 -2.62
C ASN A 5 0.35 -15.20 -3.22
N LEU A 6 0.73 -14.55 -4.32
CA LEU A 6 -0.20 -13.70 -5.05
C LEU A 6 -1.46 -14.48 -5.44
N GLY A 7 -2.62 -13.89 -5.20
CA GLY A 7 -3.90 -14.51 -5.50
C GLY A 7 -4.41 -15.49 -4.46
N GLU A 8 -3.61 -15.79 -3.44
CA GLU A 8 -4.06 -16.65 -2.34
C GLU A 8 -4.62 -15.81 -1.19
N ARG A 9 -5.68 -16.32 -0.58
CA ARG A 9 -6.26 -15.73 0.61
C ARG A 9 -5.70 -16.45 1.84
N PRO A 10 -5.28 -15.72 2.90
CA PRO A 10 -4.87 -16.37 4.14
C PRO A 10 -6.04 -17.10 4.79
N PRO A 11 -5.80 -18.18 5.54
CA PRO A 11 -6.83 -18.82 6.33
C PRO A 11 -7.46 -17.85 7.32
N LEU A 12 -8.72 -18.09 7.69
CA LEU A 12 -9.38 -17.28 8.71
C LEU A 12 -8.58 -17.31 10.01
N SER A 13 -8.50 -16.14 10.65
CA SER A 13 -7.78 -15.94 11.91
C SER A 13 -6.26 -15.98 11.80
N GLU A 14 -5.69 -16.11 10.60
CA GLU A 14 -4.26 -15.99 10.38
C GLU A 14 -3.94 -14.68 9.66
N ILE A 15 -2.94 -13.96 10.18
CA ILE A 15 -2.47 -12.71 9.59
C ILE A 15 -1.03 -12.93 9.15
N PRO A 16 -0.73 -12.89 7.84
CA PRO A 16 0.65 -12.98 7.36
C PRO A 16 1.49 -11.82 7.91
N GLN A 17 2.75 -12.08 8.21
CA GLN A 17 3.67 -11.04 8.67
C GLN A 17 4.04 -10.06 7.57
N LYS A 18 4.06 -10.51 6.33
CA LYS A 18 4.38 -9.71 5.14
C LYS A 18 3.23 -9.77 4.16
N MET A 19 3.18 -8.77 3.28
CA MET A 19 2.17 -8.71 2.25
C MET A 19 2.72 -8.11 0.97
N HIS A 20 2.10 -8.47 -0.16
CA HIS A 20 2.36 -7.83 -1.44
C HIS A 20 1.59 -6.51 -1.52
N ALA A 21 2.24 -5.47 -2.00
CA ALA A 21 1.60 -4.18 -2.18
C ALA A 21 2.17 -3.45 -3.38
N PHE A 22 1.36 -2.62 -4.02
CA PHE A 22 1.85 -1.62 -4.95
C PHE A 22 2.11 -0.35 -4.17
N THR A 23 3.35 0.15 -4.24
CA THR A 23 3.77 1.31 -3.46
C THR A 23 4.32 2.40 -4.37
N VAL A 24 4.22 3.64 -3.89
CA VAL A 24 4.86 4.77 -4.50
C VAL A 24 5.87 5.34 -3.49
N ARG A 25 7.05 5.75 -4.00
CA ARG A 25 8.11 6.32 -3.18
C ARG A 25 8.50 7.69 -3.73
N GLN A 26 8.95 8.60 -2.86
CA GLN A 26 9.32 9.95 -3.28
C GLN A 26 10.43 9.96 -4.34
N ASP A 27 11.39 9.04 -4.25
CA ASP A 27 12.49 8.92 -5.20
C ASP A 27 12.07 8.33 -6.56
N ARG A 28 10.82 7.86 -6.68
CA ARG A 28 10.29 7.27 -7.90
C ARG A 28 9.13 8.06 -8.51
N PHE A 29 8.83 9.26 -8.03
CA PHE A 29 7.77 10.07 -8.63
C PHE A 29 8.04 10.32 -10.10
N GLY A 30 6.99 10.19 -10.92
CA GLY A 30 7.09 10.36 -12.37
C GLY A 30 6.01 9.58 -13.09
N GLU A 31 6.36 8.94 -14.21
CA GLU A 31 5.40 8.14 -14.97
C GLU A 31 4.79 7.05 -14.09
N PRO A 32 3.45 6.89 -14.08
CA PRO A 32 2.80 5.93 -13.20
C PRO A 32 3.31 4.50 -13.34
N GLU A 33 3.64 4.06 -14.55
CA GLU A 33 4.15 2.71 -14.78
C GLU A 33 5.50 2.45 -14.13
N ASP A 34 6.30 3.50 -13.88
CA ASP A 34 7.58 3.41 -13.20
C ASP A 34 7.46 3.70 -11.71
N ALA A 35 6.55 4.61 -11.33
CA ALA A 35 6.39 5.04 -9.94
C ALA A 35 5.72 3.96 -9.07
N TRP A 36 4.69 3.31 -9.60
CA TRP A 36 4.00 2.23 -8.90
C TRP A 36 4.76 0.92 -9.09
N GLN A 37 5.31 0.39 -8.01
CA GLN A 37 6.06 -0.87 -8.04
C GLN A 37 5.50 -1.83 -6.99
N ARG A 38 5.46 -3.11 -7.34
CA ARG A 38 5.06 -4.14 -6.40
C ARG A 38 6.20 -4.44 -5.44
N GLU A 39 5.91 -4.37 -4.17
CA GLU A 39 6.86 -4.64 -3.10
C GLU A 39 6.27 -5.63 -2.11
N ILE A 40 7.14 -6.27 -1.34
CA ILE A 40 6.74 -7.06 -0.19
C ILE A 40 7.05 -6.21 1.04
N ILE A 41 6.01 -5.88 1.79
CA ILE A 41 6.11 -5.00 2.96
C ILE A 41 5.54 -5.70 4.19
N ASP A 42 5.84 -5.16 5.36
CA ASP A 42 5.25 -5.64 6.60
C ASP A 42 3.75 -5.40 6.61
N THR A 43 3.00 -6.38 7.09
CA THR A 43 1.58 -6.19 7.34
C THR A 43 1.42 -5.15 8.45
N PRO A 44 0.54 -4.14 8.28
CA PRO A 44 0.36 -3.10 9.30
C PRO A 44 -0.11 -3.68 10.63
N GLU A 45 0.39 -3.12 11.71
CA GLU A 45 -0.14 -3.40 13.04
C GLU A 45 -1.38 -2.58 13.28
N ILE A 46 -2.33 -3.15 14.03
CA ILE A 46 -3.58 -2.46 14.34
C ILE A 46 -3.63 -2.08 15.82
N GLY A 47 -4.18 -0.88 16.09
CA GLY A 47 -4.49 -0.44 17.43
C GLY A 47 -5.88 -0.91 17.87
N PRO A 48 -6.29 -0.58 19.10
CA PRO A 48 -7.55 -1.09 19.66
C PRO A 48 -8.81 -0.60 18.94
N LEU A 49 -8.72 0.50 18.20
CA LEU A 49 -9.85 1.05 17.46
C LEU A 49 -9.74 0.84 15.94
N ASP A 50 -8.74 0.10 15.49
CA ASP A 50 -8.51 -0.17 14.07
C ASP A 50 -9.12 -1.48 13.64
N VAL A 51 -9.35 -1.63 12.34
CA VAL A 51 -9.81 -2.86 11.72
C VAL A 51 -8.82 -3.24 10.61
N LEU A 52 -8.40 -4.50 10.61
CA LEU A 52 -7.56 -5.04 9.54
C LEU A 52 -8.45 -5.72 8.51
N ILE A 53 -8.34 -5.31 7.27
CA ILE A 53 -9.18 -5.80 6.17
C ILE A 53 -8.30 -6.52 5.14
N TYR A 54 -8.74 -7.70 4.71
CA TYR A 54 -8.16 -8.36 3.54
C TYR A 54 -8.81 -7.77 2.28
N VAL A 55 -8.02 -7.03 1.51
CA VAL A 55 -8.50 -6.39 0.29
C VAL A 55 -8.55 -7.42 -0.83
N MET A 56 -9.74 -7.65 -1.38
CA MET A 56 -9.93 -8.60 -2.49
C MET A 56 -9.93 -7.89 -3.85
N ALA A 57 -10.34 -6.63 -3.89
CA ALA A 57 -10.36 -5.84 -5.11
C ALA A 57 -10.34 -4.35 -4.77
N THR A 58 -9.78 -3.56 -5.66
CA THR A 58 -9.77 -2.11 -5.53
C THR A 58 -9.89 -1.47 -6.90
N GLY A 59 -10.45 -0.26 -6.94
CA GLY A 59 -10.55 0.52 -8.17
C GLY A 59 -9.28 1.33 -8.40
N ILE A 60 -9.01 1.60 -9.66
CA ILE A 60 -7.94 2.51 -10.08
C ILE A 60 -8.60 3.75 -10.65
N ASN A 61 -8.16 4.93 -10.23
CA ASN A 61 -8.67 6.20 -10.72
C ASN A 61 -7.54 7.21 -10.92
N TYR A 62 -7.89 8.43 -11.34
CA TYR A 62 -6.89 9.42 -11.69
C TYR A 62 -6.05 9.88 -10.48
N ASN A 63 -6.52 9.71 -9.27
CA ASN A 63 -5.72 9.99 -8.08
C ASN A 63 -4.47 9.12 -7.99
N ASN A 64 -4.52 7.91 -8.53
CA ASN A 64 -3.34 7.04 -8.60
C ASN A 64 -2.25 7.65 -9.50
N VAL A 65 -2.65 8.32 -10.59
CA VAL A 65 -1.71 9.03 -11.47
C VAL A 65 -1.09 10.20 -10.73
N TRP A 66 -1.89 11.01 -10.05
CA TRP A 66 -1.38 12.16 -9.30
C TRP A 66 -0.45 11.74 -8.17
N ALA A 67 -0.76 10.66 -7.46
CA ALA A 67 0.12 10.13 -6.42
C ALA A 67 1.48 9.70 -7.01
N ALA A 68 1.47 9.05 -8.18
CA ALA A 68 2.68 8.62 -8.86
C ALA A 68 3.56 9.80 -9.29
N LEU A 69 2.92 10.88 -9.74
CA LEU A 69 3.62 12.10 -10.14
C LEU A 69 4.10 12.94 -8.95
N GLY A 70 3.53 12.73 -7.77
CA GLY A 70 3.79 13.57 -6.60
C GLY A 70 3.12 14.93 -6.69
N LYS A 71 2.08 15.07 -7.52
CA LYS A 71 1.40 16.34 -7.83
C LYS A 71 -0.11 16.13 -7.78
N PRO A 72 -0.89 17.14 -7.42
CA PRO A 72 -0.48 18.49 -6.96
C PRO A 72 0.09 18.49 -5.55
N VAL A 73 -0.01 17.37 -4.82
CA VAL A 73 0.46 17.24 -3.44
C VAL A 73 1.37 16.03 -3.34
N ASP A 74 2.49 16.19 -2.63
CA ASP A 74 3.32 15.06 -2.22
C ASP A 74 2.62 14.37 -1.05
N VAL A 75 1.89 13.29 -1.35
CA VAL A 75 1.11 12.56 -0.35
C VAL A 75 1.99 11.91 0.71
N ILE A 76 3.22 11.54 0.38
CA ILE A 76 4.16 10.93 1.33
C ILE A 76 4.58 11.96 2.36
N ALA A 77 5.00 13.16 1.92
CA ALA A 77 5.36 14.23 2.84
C ALA A 77 4.18 14.69 3.67
N ASP A 78 2.99 14.78 3.08
CA ASP A 78 1.77 15.17 3.79
C ASP A 78 1.44 14.18 4.90
N ARG A 79 1.53 12.88 4.63
CA ARG A 79 1.27 11.84 5.62
C ARG A 79 2.33 11.82 6.72
N GLN A 80 3.58 12.04 6.38
CA GLN A 80 4.64 12.14 7.37
C GLN A 80 4.41 13.29 8.35
N LYS A 81 3.93 14.43 7.86
CA LYS A 81 3.56 15.57 8.72
C LYS A 81 2.43 15.23 9.69
N LYS A 82 1.56 14.31 9.32
CA LYS A 82 0.44 13.85 10.15
C LYS A 82 0.82 12.69 11.06
N GLY A 83 2.10 12.30 11.09
CA GLY A 83 2.58 11.22 11.95
C GLY A 83 2.36 9.82 11.40
N GLU A 84 2.14 9.72 10.10
CA GLU A 84 1.89 8.43 9.43
C GLU A 84 3.08 7.95 8.61
#